data_7ce196e5c19a1ba3a1dbd37f02a76c1d
#
_entry.id   7ce196e5c19a1ba3a1dbd37f02a76c1d
#
_cell.length_a   1.000
_cell.length_b   1.000
_cell.length_c   1.000
_cell.angle_alpha   90.00
_cell.angle_beta   90.00
_cell.angle_gamma   90.00
#
_symmetry.space_group_name_H-M   'P 1'
#
loop_
_entity.id
_entity.type
_entity.pdbx_description
1 polymer ?
#
loop_
_entity_poly.entity_id
_entity_poly.type
_entity_poly.pdbx_seq_one_letter_code
_entity_poly.pdbx_strand_id
1 'polypeptide(L)'
;MKKLTVNVNPKYDILIEKGLLSMAGELVKTVLTGKKLALISDTNVYPLYGESVKASLEAQGYAVYEYVFRAGEVSKKPQTVLDMVEFMADKGMTRGDGVVALGGGVCGDMAGFAASIFLRGIDFVQIPTTLLSQVDSSVGGKTGVDLPQGKNLCGAFHQPRLVIIDPNVLDTLTDHFFADGMGEVIKYGCIKSSSLFARLENENPKDFIEDLIFESVDTKRIVVENDEKEHGERALLNFGHTCGHAIEKLWNFETVSHGEAVGIGMVMIAKAGENIGITEQGTADRIKTLLEKYSMKTEDIHPVAEIISAMNADKKRTDKGIKFAMISKIGESFIKSVPMEDIPKMFGEIE
;
A
#
# COMPACT_ATOMS: atom_id res chain seq x y z
N MET A 1 14.79 -18.11 -2.63
CA MET A 1 13.70 -17.49 -1.86
C MET A 1 14.28 -16.43 -0.93
N LYS A 2 13.87 -15.17 -1.13
CA LYS A 2 14.21 -14.09 -0.19
C LYS A 2 13.16 -14.10 0.93
N LYS A 3 13.62 -13.81 2.15
CA LYS A 3 12.78 -13.81 3.34
C LYS A 3 13.07 -12.56 4.18
N LEU A 4 12.03 -11.89 4.61
CA LEU A 4 12.07 -10.82 5.61
C LEU A 4 11.17 -11.22 6.78
N THR A 5 11.61 -10.94 8.00
CA THR A 5 10.76 -11.09 9.20
C THR A 5 10.40 -9.72 9.72
N VAL A 6 9.12 -9.45 9.92
CA VAL A 6 8.61 -8.21 10.51
C VAL A 6 8.44 -8.43 12.02
N ASN A 7 9.23 -7.71 12.83
CA ASN A 7 9.28 -7.89 14.29
C ASN A 7 8.26 -6.97 15.00
N VAL A 8 6.98 -7.23 14.77
CA VAL A 8 5.83 -6.62 15.44
C VAL A 8 5.07 -7.67 16.23
N ASN A 9 3.93 -7.34 16.80
CA ASN A 9 3.14 -8.32 17.57
C ASN A 9 1.76 -8.58 16.92
N PRO A 10 1.51 -9.82 16.41
CA PRO A 10 2.44 -10.94 16.27
C PRO A 10 3.49 -10.69 15.18
N LYS A 11 4.67 -11.28 15.35
CA LYS A 11 5.70 -11.27 14.32
C LYS A 11 5.33 -12.19 13.17
N TYR A 12 5.69 -11.82 11.93
CA TYR A 12 5.39 -12.61 10.73
C TYR A 12 6.51 -12.55 9.70
N ASP A 13 6.48 -13.49 8.77
CA ASP A 13 7.44 -13.56 7.67
C ASP A 13 6.82 -13.06 6.35
N ILE A 14 7.66 -12.49 5.51
CA ILE A 14 7.36 -12.14 4.12
C ILE A 14 8.31 -12.95 3.24
N LEU A 15 7.75 -13.74 2.35
CA LEU A 15 8.49 -14.59 1.40
C LEU A 15 8.36 -14.01 0.00
N ILE A 16 9.48 -13.89 -0.71
CA ILE A 16 9.54 -13.27 -2.05
C ILE A 16 10.34 -14.20 -2.96
N GLU A 17 9.70 -14.79 -3.96
CA GLU A 17 10.32 -15.58 -5.02
C GLU A 17 9.31 -15.85 -6.14
N LYS A 18 9.79 -15.93 -7.37
CA LYS A 18 8.97 -16.34 -8.53
C LYS A 18 8.52 -17.80 -8.37
N GLY A 19 7.23 -18.04 -8.58
CA GLY A 19 6.64 -19.39 -8.51
C GLY A 19 6.07 -19.79 -7.14
N LEU A 20 6.14 -18.92 -6.11
CA LEU A 20 5.62 -19.21 -4.76
C LEU A 20 4.11 -19.48 -4.74
N LEU A 21 3.37 -18.94 -5.69
CA LEU A 21 1.93 -19.13 -5.75
C LEU A 21 1.55 -20.63 -5.87
N SER A 22 2.36 -21.42 -6.59
CA SER A 22 2.17 -22.87 -6.71
C SER A 22 2.36 -23.62 -5.39
N MET A 23 3.12 -23.05 -4.46
CA MET A 23 3.42 -23.60 -3.13
C MET A 23 2.54 -22.97 -2.02
N ALA A 24 1.54 -22.20 -2.39
CA ALA A 24 0.74 -21.43 -1.43
C ALA A 24 0.19 -22.30 -0.29
N GLY A 25 -0.33 -23.51 -0.61
CA GLY A 25 -0.85 -24.44 0.38
C GLY A 25 0.21 -24.88 1.40
N GLU A 26 1.39 -25.29 0.94
CA GLU A 26 2.49 -25.71 1.82
C GLU A 26 2.93 -24.58 2.74
N LEU A 27 3.07 -23.37 2.20
CA LEU A 27 3.47 -22.20 2.95
C LEU A 27 2.41 -21.78 3.99
N VAL A 28 1.14 -21.74 3.59
CA VAL A 28 0.02 -21.44 4.50
C VAL A 28 -0.05 -22.46 5.63
N LYS A 29 0.23 -23.74 5.36
CA LYS A 29 0.21 -24.82 6.37
C LYS A 29 1.23 -24.61 7.49
N THR A 30 2.28 -23.83 7.26
CA THR A 30 3.28 -23.55 8.29
C THR A 30 2.77 -22.58 9.38
N VAL A 31 1.71 -21.81 9.08
CA VAL A 31 1.22 -20.74 9.97
C VAL A 31 -0.26 -20.86 10.34
N LEU A 32 -1.09 -21.49 9.51
CA LEU A 32 -2.51 -21.72 9.79
C LEU A 32 -2.74 -23.21 10.08
N THR A 33 -3.17 -23.51 11.30
CA THR A 33 -3.34 -24.89 11.80
C THR A 33 -4.77 -25.39 11.77
N GLY A 34 -5.74 -24.52 11.45
CA GLY A 34 -7.15 -24.84 11.32
C GLY A 34 -7.46 -25.87 10.22
N LYS A 35 -8.73 -26.14 10.05
CA LYS A 35 -9.21 -27.07 9.01
C LYS A 35 -9.95 -26.38 7.88
N LYS A 36 -10.46 -25.16 8.12
CA LYS A 36 -11.23 -24.39 7.16
C LYS A 36 -10.51 -23.09 6.83
N LEU A 37 -10.56 -22.71 5.56
CA LEU A 37 -10.02 -21.43 5.09
C LEU A 37 -11.08 -20.69 4.28
N ALA A 38 -11.22 -19.39 4.53
CA ALA A 38 -11.91 -18.49 3.62
C ALA A 38 -10.88 -17.92 2.63
N LEU A 39 -10.97 -18.31 1.36
CA LEU A 39 -10.20 -17.72 0.27
C LEU A 39 -10.98 -16.51 -0.25
N ILE A 40 -10.52 -15.32 0.09
CA ILE A 40 -11.14 -14.07 -0.30
C ILE A 40 -10.37 -13.49 -1.49
N SER A 41 -11.10 -13.16 -2.57
CA SER A 41 -10.54 -12.61 -3.79
C SER A 41 -11.56 -11.72 -4.50
N ASP A 42 -11.15 -11.11 -5.61
CA ASP A 42 -12.02 -10.28 -6.43
C ASP A 42 -12.25 -10.86 -7.83
N THR A 43 -13.21 -10.27 -8.57
CA THR A 43 -13.61 -10.73 -9.90
C THR A 43 -12.53 -10.62 -10.99
N ASN A 44 -11.44 -9.88 -10.76
CA ASN A 44 -10.32 -9.80 -11.69
C ASN A 44 -9.26 -10.86 -11.38
N VAL A 45 -8.98 -11.09 -10.10
CA VAL A 45 -7.87 -11.94 -9.64
C VAL A 45 -8.27 -13.40 -9.55
N TYR A 46 -9.48 -13.70 -9.05
CA TYR A 46 -9.92 -15.09 -8.87
C TYR A 46 -9.89 -15.92 -10.17
N PRO A 47 -10.37 -15.42 -11.33
CA PRO A 47 -10.30 -16.18 -12.58
C PRO A 47 -8.88 -16.52 -13.04
N LEU A 48 -7.88 -15.74 -12.61
CA LEU A 48 -6.48 -15.95 -12.99
C LEU A 48 -5.78 -16.94 -12.07
N TYR A 49 -6.03 -16.87 -10.77
CA TYR A 49 -5.22 -17.55 -9.75
C TYR A 49 -6.04 -18.33 -8.71
N GLY A 50 -7.33 -18.02 -8.56
CA GLY A 50 -8.16 -18.54 -7.48
C GLY A 50 -8.21 -20.06 -7.41
N GLU A 51 -8.50 -20.72 -8.56
CA GLU A 51 -8.61 -22.17 -8.61
C GLU A 51 -7.28 -22.89 -8.31
N SER A 52 -6.14 -22.35 -8.79
CA SER A 52 -4.83 -22.94 -8.52
C SER A 52 -4.43 -22.82 -7.05
N VAL A 53 -4.69 -21.66 -6.44
CA VAL A 53 -4.44 -21.44 -5.00
C VAL A 53 -5.37 -22.33 -4.16
N LYS A 54 -6.66 -22.39 -4.49
CA LYS A 54 -7.62 -23.27 -3.84
C LYS A 54 -7.17 -24.72 -3.86
N ALA A 55 -6.82 -25.24 -5.03
CA ALA A 55 -6.33 -26.61 -5.18
C ALA A 55 -5.06 -26.88 -4.36
N SER A 56 -4.11 -25.92 -4.32
CA SER A 56 -2.91 -26.01 -3.51
C SER A 56 -3.22 -26.07 -2.01
N LEU A 57 -4.20 -25.29 -1.54
CA LEU A 57 -4.66 -25.32 -0.15
C LEU A 57 -5.39 -26.62 0.20
N GLU A 58 -6.30 -27.10 -0.67
CA GLU A 58 -7.03 -28.36 -0.49
C GLU A 58 -6.10 -29.57 -0.46
N ALA A 59 -5.02 -29.57 -1.24
CA ALA A 59 -3.99 -30.61 -1.20
C ALA A 59 -3.31 -30.72 0.17
N GLN A 60 -3.34 -29.67 1.00
CA GLN A 60 -2.83 -29.68 2.38
C GLN A 60 -3.89 -30.09 3.41
N GLY A 61 -5.08 -30.52 2.95
CA GLY A 61 -6.17 -31.01 3.79
C GLY A 61 -7.09 -29.94 4.35
N TYR A 62 -7.07 -28.72 3.78
CA TYR A 62 -8.04 -27.70 4.14
C TYR A 62 -9.37 -27.87 3.41
N ALA A 63 -10.47 -27.54 4.10
CA ALA A 63 -11.75 -27.26 3.45
C ALA A 63 -11.73 -25.76 3.08
N VAL A 64 -11.66 -25.46 1.78
CA VAL A 64 -11.54 -24.09 1.28
C VAL A 64 -12.88 -23.59 0.77
N TYR A 65 -13.29 -22.42 1.26
CA TYR A 65 -14.51 -21.71 0.86
C TYR A 65 -14.13 -20.38 0.22
N GLU A 66 -14.49 -20.19 -1.04
CA GLU A 66 -14.21 -18.98 -1.80
C GLU A 66 -15.27 -17.91 -1.59
N TYR A 67 -14.83 -16.68 -1.38
CA TYR A 67 -15.65 -15.47 -1.42
C TYR A 67 -15.06 -14.49 -2.43
N VAL A 68 -15.77 -14.25 -3.53
CA VAL A 68 -15.32 -13.40 -4.64
C VAL A 68 -16.21 -12.16 -4.71
N PHE A 69 -15.63 -10.99 -4.45
CA PHE A 69 -16.33 -9.72 -4.53
C PHE A 69 -16.01 -8.99 -5.84
N ARG A 70 -16.80 -7.98 -6.19
CA ARG A 70 -16.56 -7.15 -7.38
C ARG A 70 -15.27 -6.37 -7.22
N ALA A 71 -14.34 -6.48 -8.18
CA ALA A 71 -13.07 -5.76 -8.17
C ALA A 71 -13.25 -4.22 -8.14
N GLY A 72 -12.30 -3.54 -7.52
CA GLY A 72 -12.20 -2.07 -7.48
C GLY A 72 -12.59 -1.47 -6.13
N GLU A 73 -12.20 -0.20 -5.94
CA GLU A 73 -12.38 0.58 -4.71
C GLU A 73 -13.87 0.73 -4.32
N VAL A 74 -14.78 0.68 -5.29
CA VAL A 74 -16.23 0.72 -5.06
C VAL A 74 -16.72 -0.37 -4.09
N SER A 75 -15.99 -1.46 -3.96
CA SER A 75 -16.27 -2.57 -3.04
C SER A 75 -15.65 -2.39 -1.66
N LYS A 76 -14.72 -1.42 -1.49
CA LYS A 76 -13.99 -1.20 -0.22
C LYS A 76 -14.85 -0.45 0.81
N LYS A 77 -15.90 -1.10 1.28
CA LYS A 77 -16.92 -0.52 2.18
C LYS A 77 -17.32 -1.48 3.31
N PRO A 78 -17.86 -0.95 4.42
CA PRO A 78 -18.23 -1.76 5.58
C PRO A 78 -19.15 -2.92 5.26
N GLN A 79 -20.13 -2.73 4.35
CA GLN A 79 -21.08 -3.78 4.00
C GLN A 79 -20.38 -5.01 3.39
N THR A 80 -19.43 -4.82 2.49
CA THR A 80 -18.68 -5.93 1.89
C THR A 80 -17.92 -6.75 2.95
N VAL A 81 -17.36 -6.07 3.95
CA VAL A 81 -16.68 -6.75 5.07
C VAL A 81 -17.67 -7.50 5.95
N LEU A 82 -18.85 -6.94 6.21
CA LEU A 82 -19.91 -7.65 6.95
C LEU A 82 -20.39 -8.90 6.20
N ASP A 83 -20.56 -8.79 4.88
CA ASP A 83 -20.94 -9.92 4.03
C ASP A 83 -19.86 -11.04 4.09
N MET A 84 -18.57 -10.69 4.13
CA MET A 84 -17.48 -11.64 4.35
C MET A 84 -17.56 -12.32 5.73
N VAL A 85 -17.89 -11.55 6.77
CA VAL A 85 -18.04 -12.08 8.14
C VAL A 85 -19.23 -13.03 8.23
N GLU A 86 -20.37 -12.68 7.64
CA GLU A 86 -21.56 -13.54 7.57
C GLU A 86 -21.25 -14.84 6.79
N PHE A 87 -20.57 -14.71 5.65
CA PHE A 87 -20.11 -15.87 4.86
C PHE A 87 -19.25 -16.82 5.69
N MET A 88 -18.28 -16.34 6.44
CA MET A 88 -17.43 -17.17 7.31
C MET A 88 -18.27 -17.87 8.41
N ALA A 89 -19.24 -17.16 8.98
CA ALA A 89 -20.16 -17.71 9.98
C ALA A 89 -21.04 -18.82 9.39
N ASP A 90 -21.60 -18.62 8.19
CA ASP A 90 -22.42 -19.62 7.48
C ASP A 90 -21.64 -20.90 7.13
N LYS A 91 -20.32 -20.77 6.87
CA LYS A 91 -19.44 -21.93 6.69
C LYS A 91 -19.04 -22.59 8.03
N GLY A 92 -19.54 -22.09 9.13
CA GLY A 92 -19.26 -22.63 10.47
C GLY A 92 -17.77 -22.56 10.79
N MET A 93 -17.08 -21.48 10.39
CA MET A 93 -15.67 -21.26 10.72
C MET A 93 -15.52 -20.94 12.21
N THR A 94 -14.38 -21.30 12.77
CA THR A 94 -14.04 -21.16 14.18
C THR A 94 -12.80 -20.30 14.37
N ARG A 95 -12.45 -19.98 15.62
CA ARG A 95 -11.23 -19.22 15.94
C ARG A 95 -9.91 -19.87 15.52
N GLY A 96 -9.92 -21.18 15.29
CA GLY A 96 -8.73 -21.89 14.82
C GLY A 96 -8.58 -21.90 13.30
N ASP A 97 -9.61 -21.46 12.56
CA ASP A 97 -9.60 -21.38 11.10
C ASP A 97 -8.99 -20.05 10.66
N GLY A 98 -8.83 -19.83 9.35
CA GLY A 98 -8.13 -18.65 8.87
C GLY A 98 -8.64 -18.09 7.55
N VAL A 99 -8.13 -16.93 7.19
CA VAL A 99 -8.41 -16.22 5.95
C VAL A 99 -7.16 -16.21 5.07
N VAL A 100 -7.34 -16.44 3.77
CA VAL A 100 -6.32 -16.22 2.74
C VAL A 100 -6.83 -15.11 1.82
N ALA A 101 -6.16 -13.96 1.84
CA ALA A 101 -6.44 -12.81 0.99
C ALA A 101 -5.63 -12.91 -0.29
N LEU A 102 -6.26 -13.20 -1.43
CA LEU A 102 -5.63 -13.32 -2.74
C LEU A 102 -6.07 -12.14 -3.61
N GLY A 103 -5.24 -11.11 -3.73
CA GLY A 103 -5.62 -9.93 -4.52
C GLY A 103 -4.75 -8.70 -4.32
N GLY A 104 -5.19 -7.58 -4.85
CA GLY A 104 -4.58 -6.27 -4.65
C GLY A 104 -4.83 -5.70 -3.24
N GLY A 105 -4.45 -4.43 -3.03
CA GLY A 105 -4.59 -3.74 -1.74
C GLY A 105 -6.02 -3.73 -1.19
N VAL A 106 -7.01 -3.51 -2.04
CA VAL A 106 -8.44 -3.54 -1.67
C VAL A 106 -8.82 -4.89 -1.04
N CYS A 107 -8.38 -5.99 -1.67
CA CYS A 107 -8.64 -7.34 -1.17
C CYS A 107 -7.94 -7.58 0.17
N GLY A 108 -6.63 -7.25 0.26
CA GLY A 108 -5.85 -7.43 1.48
C GLY A 108 -6.42 -6.66 2.67
N ASP A 109 -6.81 -5.39 2.44
CA ASP A 109 -7.38 -4.51 3.48
C ASP A 109 -8.73 -5.02 3.98
N MET A 110 -9.64 -5.39 3.07
CA MET A 110 -10.98 -5.88 3.47
C MET A 110 -10.92 -7.25 4.12
N ALA A 111 -10.15 -8.19 3.54
CA ALA A 111 -10.01 -9.54 4.09
C ALA A 111 -9.34 -9.53 5.46
N GLY A 112 -8.29 -8.71 5.63
CA GLY A 112 -7.62 -8.52 6.90
C GLY A 112 -8.55 -7.87 7.94
N PHE A 113 -9.38 -6.90 7.54
CA PHE A 113 -10.35 -6.29 8.45
C PHE A 113 -11.47 -7.27 8.83
N ALA A 114 -11.99 -8.05 7.87
CA ALA A 114 -12.94 -9.12 8.16
C ALA A 114 -12.36 -10.14 9.16
N ALA A 115 -11.11 -10.56 8.94
CA ALA A 115 -10.41 -11.46 9.87
C ALA A 115 -10.25 -10.84 11.27
N SER A 116 -9.98 -9.53 11.35
CA SER A 116 -9.79 -8.84 12.64
C SER A 116 -11.03 -8.78 13.51
N ILE A 117 -12.23 -8.74 12.90
CA ILE A 117 -13.50 -8.61 13.62
C ILE A 117 -14.26 -9.94 13.76
N PHE A 118 -14.05 -10.90 12.85
CA PHE A 118 -14.69 -12.21 12.95
C PHE A 118 -14.23 -12.93 14.23
N LEU A 119 -15.17 -13.33 15.08
CA LEU A 119 -14.94 -13.95 16.39
C LEU A 119 -13.95 -13.19 17.31
N ARG A 120 -13.80 -11.88 17.11
CA ARG A 120 -12.84 -10.96 17.77
C ARG A 120 -11.40 -11.16 17.35
N GLY A 121 -11.18 -11.69 16.16
CA GLY A 121 -9.89 -11.88 15.53
C GLY A 121 -9.59 -13.35 15.22
N ILE A 122 -9.31 -13.63 13.96
CA ILE A 122 -8.74 -14.90 13.47
C ILE A 122 -7.50 -14.61 12.64
N ASP A 123 -6.66 -15.60 12.45
CA ASP A 123 -5.43 -15.48 11.69
C ASP A 123 -5.71 -15.30 10.18
N PHE A 124 -4.84 -14.55 9.50
CA PHE A 124 -4.92 -14.41 8.06
C PHE A 124 -3.54 -14.41 7.38
N VAL A 125 -3.54 -14.75 6.10
CA VAL A 125 -2.37 -14.73 5.20
C VAL A 125 -2.68 -13.85 4.01
N GLN A 126 -1.69 -13.09 3.53
CA GLN A 126 -1.81 -12.27 2.32
C GLN A 126 -1.02 -12.87 1.16
N ILE A 127 -1.64 -12.89 -0.02
CA ILE A 127 -1.04 -13.21 -1.32
C ILE A 127 -1.30 -12.02 -2.23
N PRO A 128 -0.44 -10.97 -2.16
CA PRO A 128 -0.64 -9.74 -2.90
C PRO A 128 -0.36 -9.93 -4.40
N THR A 129 -1.25 -9.42 -5.26
CA THR A 129 -1.20 -9.64 -6.72
C THR A 129 -0.98 -8.38 -7.55
N THR A 130 -0.93 -7.20 -6.96
CA THR A 130 -0.52 -5.95 -7.63
C THR A 130 0.83 -5.50 -7.12
N LEU A 131 1.59 -4.73 -7.91
CA LEU A 131 2.88 -4.20 -7.46
C LEU A 131 2.69 -3.36 -6.18
N LEU A 132 1.69 -2.47 -6.16
CA LEU A 132 1.35 -1.67 -4.98
C LEU A 132 1.14 -2.52 -3.73
N SER A 133 0.41 -3.64 -3.85
CA SER A 133 0.18 -4.52 -2.71
C SER A 133 1.43 -5.32 -2.32
N GLN A 134 2.27 -5.70 -3.26
CA GLN A 134 3.52 -6.42 -3.00
C GLN A 134 4.55 -5.56 -2.27
N VAL A 135 4.66 -4.27 -2.64
CA VAL A 135 5.68 -3.38 -2.07
C VAL A 135 5.20 -2.55 -0.88
N ASP A 136 3.88 -2.40 -0.71
CA ASP A 136 3.33 -1.49 0.29
C ASP A 136 2.19 -2.09 1.11
N SER A 137 0.96 -2.20 0.60
CA SER A 137 -0.23 -2.40 1.43
C SER A 137 -0.25 -3.72 2.22
N SER A 138 0.44 -4.76 1.78
CA SER A 138 0.53 -6.04 2.53
C SER A 138 1.40 -5.99 3.79
N VAL A 139 2.08 -4.87 4.06
CA VAL A 139 3.04 -4.72 5.16
C VAL A 139 2.57 -3.71 6.19
N GLY A 140 2.64 -4.08 7.49
CA GLY A 140 2.38 -3.16 8.60
C GLY A 140 0.96 -3.20 9.15
N GLY A 141 0.14 -4.18 8.74
CA GLY A 141 -1.11 -4.57 9.40
C GLY A 141 -2.24 -3.54 9.35
N LYS A 142 -2.14 -2.47 8.57
CA LYS A 142 -3.27 -1.56 8.34
C LYS A 142 -4.30 -2.29 7.50
N THR A 143 -5.50 -2.51 8.04
CA THR A 143 -6.62 -3.13 7.36
C THR A 143 -7.85 -2.26 7.53
N GLY A 144 -8.74 -2.21 6.54
CA GLY A 144 -9.90 -1.34 6.67
C GLY A 144 -10.65 -1.09 5.38
N VAL A 145 -11.61 -0.18 5.50
CA VAL A 145 -12.56 0.20 4.45
C VAL A 145 -12.79 1.70 4.44
N ASP A 146 -13.35 2.15 3.35
CA ASP A 146 -13.74 3.53 3.15
C ASP A 146 -15.10 3.83 3.77
N LEU A 147 -15.29 5.08 4.15
CA LEU A 147 -16.58 5.64 4.54
C LEU A 147 -16.95 6.78 3.59
N PRO A 148 -18.22 7.21 3.56
CA PRO A 148 -18.60 8.38 2.76
C PRO A 148 -17.82 9.65 3.06
N GLN A 149 -17.20 9.73 4.24
CA GLN A 149 -16.41 10.88 4.69
C GLN A 149 -14.95 10.83 4.22
N GLY A 150 -14.45 9.69 3.74
CA GLY A 150 -13.08 9.54 3.24
C GLY A 150 -12.56 8.11 3.24
N LYS A 151 -11.42 7.92 2.57
CA LYS A 151 -10.74 6.63 2.45
C LYS A 151 -10.15 6.15 3.78
N ASN A 152 -10.15 4.83 4.00
CA ASN A 152 -9.47 4.12 5.08
C ASN A 152 -9.82 4.61 6.51
N LEU A 153 -11.03 5.12 6.71
CA LEU A 153 -11.45 5.69 8.01
C LEU A 153 -11.99 4.66 9.00
N CYS A 154 -12.30 3.45 8.56
CA CYS A 154 -12.82 2.38 9.40
C CYS A 154 -11.95 1.13 9.22
N GLY A 155 -11.29 0.69 10.28
CA GLY A 155 -10.37 -0.45 10.18
C GLY A 155 -9.71 -0.81 11.50
N ALA A 156 -8.75 -1.71 11.41
CA ALA A 156 -7.96 -2.21 12.53
C ALA A 156 -6.49 -2.40 12.14
N PHE A 157 -5.61 -2.33 13.12
CA PHE A 157 -4.27 -2.90 12.98
C PHE A 157 -4.36 -4.41 13.23
N HIS A 158 -4.25 -5.21 12.17
CA HIS A 158 -4.28 -6.67 12.23
C HIS A 158 -3.13 -7.23 11.38
N GLN A 159 -2.11 -7.77 12.04
CA GLN A 159 -0.93 -8.28 11.35
C GLN A 159 -1.21 -9.63 10.70
N PRO A 160 -0.77 -9.88 9.45
CA PRO A 160 -0.87 -11.21 8.83
C PRO A 160 0.06 -12.19 9.54
N ARG A 161 -0.19 -13.48 9.39
CA ARG A 161 0.72 -14.56 9.85
C ARG A 161 1.82 -14.83 8.85
N LEU A 162 1.58 -14.51 7.58
CA LEU A 162 2.50 -14.71 6.47
C LEU A 162 2.07 -13.81 5.31
N VAL A 163 3.06 -13.30 4.57
CA VAL A 163 2.84 -12.66 3.26
C VAL A 163 3.62 -13.47 2.22
N ILE A 164 2.94 -13.91 1.16
CA ILE A 164 3.52 -14.70 0.05
C ILE A 164 3.54 -13.81 -1.19
N ILE A 165 4.70 -13.38 -1.61
CA ILE A 165 4.88 -12.51 -2.77
C ILE A 165 5.49 -13.31 -3.92
N ASP A 166 4.69 -13.54 -4.95
CA ASP A 166 5.14 -14.14 -6.22
C ASP A 166 5.20 -13.05 -7.30
N PRO A 167 6.38 -12.62 -7.72
CA PRO A 167 6.51 -11.60 -8.76
C PRO A 167 5.93 -12.01 -10.12
N ASN A 168 5.76 -13.31 -10.42
CA ASN A 168 5.17 -13.76 -11.69
C ASN A 168 3.73 -13.28 -11.88
N VAL A 169 2.98 -13.03 -10.81
CA VAL A 169 1.60 -12.52 -10.93
C VAL A 169 1.54 -11.12 -11.52
N LEU A 170 2.65 -10.38 -11.52
CA LEU A 170 2.75 -9.07 -12.14
C LEU A 170 2.75 -9.14 -13.69
N ASP A 171 3.00 -10.30 -14.28
CA ASP A 171 2.97 -10.49 -15.74
C ASP A 171 1.55 -10.33 -16.32
N THR A 172 0.52 -10.49 -15.51
CA THR A 172 -0.88 -10.27 -15.90
C THR A 172 -1.40 -8.89 -15.53
N LEU A 173 -0.59 -8.09 -14.82
CA LEU A 173 -0.96 -6.76 -14.40
C LEU A 173 -0.89 -5.80 -15.59
N THR A 174 -1.88 -4.92 -15.72
CA THR A 174 -1.85 -3.88 -16.75
C THR A 174 -0.75 -2.86 -16.46
N ASP A 175 -0.23 -2.22 -17.52
CA ASP A 175 0.82 -1.19 -17.37
C ASP A 175 0.37 -0.06 -16.43
N HIS A 176 -0.92 0.30 -16.44
CA HIS A 176 -1.49 1.30 -15.53
C HIS A 176 -1.34 0.88 -14.05
N PHE A 177 -1.73 -0.34 -13.68
CA PHE A 177 -1.59 -0.80 -12.31
C PHE A 177 -0.14 -1.08 -11.91
N PHE A 178 0.72 -1.42 -12.88
CA PHE A 178 2.14 -1.52 -12.62
C PHE A 178 2.73 -0.14 -12.31
N ALA A 179 2.41 0.87 -13.13
CA ALA A 179 2.82 2.26 -12.91
C ALA A 179 2.31 2.82 -11.57
N ASP A 180 1.06 2.50 -11.21
CA ASP A 180 0.49 2.87 -9.90
C ASP A 180 1.36 2.36 -8.74
N GLY A 181 1.77 1.09 -8.78
CA GLY A 181 2.71 0.53 -7.79
C GLY A 181 4.10 1.16 -7.83
N MET A 182 4.57 1.59 -9.01
CA MET A 182 5.86 2.28 -9.15
C MET A 182 5.89 3.63 -8.40
N GLY A 183 4.75 4.29 -8.22
CA GLY A 183 4.65 5.49 -7.37
C GLY A 183 5.20 5.25 -5.97
N GLU A 184 4.81 4.14 -5.32
CA GLU A 184 5.30 3.76 -4.01
C GLU A 184 6.77 3.33 -4.02
N VAL A 185 7.21 2.60 -5.05
CA VAL A 185 8.63 2.21 -5.19
C VAL A 185 9.52 3.43 -5.30
N ILE A 186 9.14 4.42 -6.13
CA ILE A 186 9.86 5.70 -6.28
C ILE A 186 9.88 6.44 -4.94
N LYS A 187 8.77 6.45 -4.21
CA LYS A 187 8.71 7.03 -2.86
C LYS A 187 9.77 6.43 -1.93
N TYR A 188 9.92 5.10 -1.90
CA TYR A 188 10.97 4.46 -1.07
C TYR A 188 12.37 4.89 -1.49
N GLY A 189 12.62 5.01 -2.79
CA GLY A 189 13.87 5.58 -3.30
C GLY A 189 14.12 7.00 -2.80
N CYS A 190 13.09 7.85 -2.85
CA CYS A 190 13.17 9.25 -2.38
C CYS A 190 13.45 9.36 -0.89
N ILE A 191 12.80 8.54 -0.05
CA ILE A 191 12.84 8.73 1.41
C ILE A 191 13.98 8.00 2.11
N LYS A 192 14.47 6.86 1.57
CA LYS A 192 15.42 6.00 2.30
C LYS A 192 16.49 5.34 1.43
N SER A 193 16.30 5.18 0.11
CA SER A 193 17.22 4.39 -0.73
C SER A 193 17.62 5.11 -2.02
N SER A 194 18.65 5.96 -1.93
CA SER A 194 19.22 6.61 -3.13
C SER A 194 19.74 5.59 -4.16
N SER A 195 20.17 4.40 -3.72
CA SER A 195 20.60 3.31 -4.60
C SER A 195 19.44 2.75 -5.42
N LEU A 196 18.27 2.51 -4.78
CA LEU A 196 17.07 2.08 -5.49
C LEU A 196 16.64 3.14 -6.51
N PHE A 197 16.63 4.41 -6.10
CA PHE A 197 16.28 5.51 -7.00
C PHE A 197 17.20 5.55 -8.23
N ALA A 198 18.52 5.45 -8.04
CA ALA A 198 19.49 5.43 -9.13
C ALA A 198 19.33 4.21 -10.06
N ARG A 199 18.98 3.03 -9.52
CA ARG A 199 18.64 1.87 -10.34
C ARG A 199 17.41 2.11 -11.19
N LEU A 200 16.37 2.71 -10.63
CA LEU A 200 15.15 3.05 -11.36
C LEU A 200 15.38 4.07 -12.49
N GLU A 201 16.32 5.01 -12.31
CA GLU A 201 16.73 5.93 -13.38
C GLU A 201 17.39 5.21 -14.57
N ASN A 202 18.21 4.16 -14.29
CA ASN A 202 19.14 3.60 -15.27
C ASN A 202 18.78 2.19 -15.76
N GLU A 203 17.99 1.41 -15.02
CA GLU A 203 17.68 0.02 -15.32
C GLU A 203 16.18 -0.15 -15.64
N ASN A 204 15.81 -1.30 -16.22
CA ASN A 204 14.41 -1.69 -16.34
C ASN A 204 13.98 -2.43 -15.04
N PRO A 205 12.94 -1.99 -14.34
CA PRO A 205 12.50 -2.60 -13.07
C PRO A 205 12.14 -4.08 -13.22
N LYS A 206 11.69 -4.53 -14.39
CA LYS A 206 11.37 -5.95 -14.63
C LYS A 206 12.61 -6.85 -14.59
N ASP A 207 13.81 -6.30 -14.88
CA ASP A 207 15.05 -7.08 -14.86
C ASP A 207 15.54 -7.38 -13.43
N PHE A 208 15.07 -6.62 -12.44
CA PHE A 208 15.43 -6.80 -11.03
C PHE A 208 14.23 -6.79 -10.08
N ILE A 209 13.08 -7.21 -10.55
CA ILE A 209 11.79 -7.10 -9.84
C ILE A 209 11.80 -7.70 -8.44
N GLU A 210 12.46 -8.84 -8.21
CA GLU A 210 12.58 -9.45 -6.88
C GLU A 210 13.42 -8.60 -5.93
N ASP A 211 14.49 -7.96 -6.43
CA ASP A 211 15.31 -7.04 -5.64
C ASP A 211 14.53 -5.78 -5.31
N LEU A 212 13.84 -5.22 -6.30
CA LEU A 212 13.00 -4.03 -6.16
C LEU A 212 11.92 -4.23 -5.08
N ILE A 213 11.21 -5.35 -5.15
CA ILE A 213 10.18 -5.69 -4.15
C ILE A 213 10.85 -5.87 -2.78
N PHE A 214 11.95 -6.61 -2.71
CA PHE A 214 12.66 -6.84 -1.45
C PHE A 214 13.14 -5.54 -0.80
N GLU A 215 13.79 -4.65 -1.55
CA GLU A 215 14.28 -3.37 -1.04
C GLU A 215 13.14 -2.45 -0.57
N SER A 216 12.03 -2.42 -1.33
CA SER A 216 10.84 -1.65 -0.96
C SER A 216 10.21 -2.16 0.33
N VAL A 217 9.99 -3.47 0.41
CA VAL A 217 9.41 -4.14 1.59
C VAL A 217 10.32 -4.00 2.80
N ASP A 218 11.64 -4.15 2.64
CA ASP A 218 12.60 -4.00 3.74
C ASP A 218 12.64 -2.57 4.27
N THR A 219 12.58 -1.58 3.38
CA THR A 219 12.46 -0.18 3.77
C THR A 219 11.19 0.06 4.60
N LYS A 220 10.05 -0.45 4.16
CA LYS A 220 8.79 -0.34 4.91
C LYS A 220 8.84 -1.10 6.23
N ARG A 221 9.39 -2.32 6.24
CA ARG A 221 9.55 -3.15 7.44
C ARG A 221 10.30 -2.40 8.54
N ILE A 222 11.45 -1.80 8.21
CA ILE A 222 12.27 -1.05 9.19
C ILE A 222 11.45 0.08 9.81
N VAL A 223 10.74 0.85 8.98
CA VAL A 223 9.91 1.96 9.46
C VAL A 223 8.73 1.48 10.32
N VAL A 224 8.10 0.36 9.94
CA VAL A 224 6.99 -0.24 10.69
C VAL A 224 7.44 -0.80 12.03
N GLU A 225 8.61 -1.46 12.09
CA GLU A 225 9.18 -1.99 13.34
C GLU A 225 9.52 -0.88 14.33
N ASN A 226 10.01 0.26 13.83
CA ASN A 226 10.32 1.41 14.67
C ASN A 226 9.07 2.16 15.16
N ASP A 227 7.96 2.08 14.41
CA ASP A 227 6.74 2.83 14.71
C ASP A 227 5.49 2.12 14.18
N GLU A 228 5.09 1.03 14.82
CA GLU A 228 3.97 0.19 14.37
C GLU A 228 2.65 0.97 14.20
N LYS A 229 2.38 1.94 15.12
CA LYS A 229 1.09 2.65 15.20
C LYS A 229 1.09 4.06 14.62
N GLU A 230 2.14 4.43 13.89
CA GLU A 230 2.24 5.73 13.19
C GLU A 230 2.19 6.96 14.14
N HIS A 231 2.97 6.90 15.20
CA HIS A 231 3.11 8.04 16.12
C HIS A 231 4.36 8.91 15.84
N GLY A 232 5.29 8.47 15.00
CA GLY A 232 6.58 9.09 14.76
C GLY A 232 7.16 8.85 13.36
N GLU A 233 8.19 7.99 13.25
CA GLU A 233 8.97 7.77 12.02
C GLU A 233 8.12 7.26 10.84
N ARG A 234 7.05 6.51 11.10
CA ARG A 234 6.17 5.99 10.05
C ARG A 234 5.51 7.11 9.23
N ALA A 235 5.42 8.33 9.77
CA ALA A 235 4.95 9.48 9.02
C ALA A 235 5.83 9.84 7.81
N LEU A 236 7.09 9.38 7.74
CA LEU A 236 7.96 9.54 6.57
C LEU A 236 7.38 8.86 5.31
N LEU A 237 6.64 7.76 5.50
CA LEU A 237 5.96 7.06 4.41
C LEU A 237 4.89 7.92 3.73
N ASN A 238 4.48 9.03 4.35
CA ASN A 238 3.54 9.99 3.77
C ASN A 238 4.21 11.04 2.85
N PHE A 239 5.46 10.84 2.41
CA PHE A 239 6.06 11.70 1.39
C PHE A 239 5.21 11.69 0.12
N GLY A 240 4.79 12.85 -0.35
CA GLY A 240 3.83 13.03 -1.44
C GLY A 240 2.35 12.86 -1.05
N HIS A 241 2.02 12.11 0.01
CA HIS A 241 0.64 11.73 0.34
C HIS A 241 -0.24 12.90 0.78
N THR A 242 0.31 13.91 1.46
CA THR A 242 -0.50 15.06 1.91
C THR A 242 -1.10 15.82 0.71
N CYS A 243 -0.30 16.04 -0.34
CA CYS A 243 -0.78 16.61 -1.60
C CYS A 243 -1.60 15.58 -2.38
N GLY A 244 -1.13 14.32 -2.45
CA GLY A 244 -1.78 13.23 -3.18
C GLY A 244 -3.22 13.00 -2.71
N HIS A 245 -3.47 12.87 -1.41
CA HIS A 245 -4.83 12.71 -0.87
C HIS A 245 -5.73 13.92 -1.15
N ALA A 246 -5.17 15.13 -1.17
CA ALA A 246 -5.91 16.32 -1.56
C ALA A 246 -6.33 16.25 -3.04
N ILE A 247 -5.41 15.81 -3.91
CA ILE A 247 -5.68 15.58 -5.33
C ILE A 247 -6.74 14.48 -5.52
N GLU A 248 -6.57 13.30 -4.90
CA GLU A 248 -7.58 12.24 -4.95
C GLU A 248 -8.97 12.75 -4.56
N LYS A 249 -9.06 13.57 -3.51
CA LYS A 249 -10.31 14.16 -3.06
C LYS A 249 -10.92 15.12 -4.08
N LEU A 250 -10.13 15.98 -4.72
CA LEU A 250 -10.58 16.89 -5.77
C LEU A 250 -11.12 16.14 -6.99
N TRP A 251 -10.57 14.96 -7.28
CA TRP A 251 -11.03 14.03 -8.31
C TRP A 251 -12.11 13.04 -7.85
N ASN A 252 -12.72 13.24 -6.67
CA ASN A 252 -13.73 12.35 -6.08
C ASN A 252 -13.29 10.89 -6.01
N PHE A 253 -11.97 10.63 -5.93
CA PHE A 253 -11.37 9.28 -5.86
C PHE A 253 -11.62 8.38 -7.08
N GLU A 254 -12.01 8.93 -8.23
CA GLU A 254 -12.43 8.15 -9.40
C GLU A 254 -11.47 8.23 -10.59
N THR A 255 -10.79 9.35 -10.80
CA THR A 255 -10.10 9.64 -12.08
C THR A 255 -8.59 9.49 -12.01
N VAL A 256 -7.99 9.73 -10.84
CA VAL A 256 -6.55 9.65 -10.59
C VAL A 256 -6.28 8.49 -9.67
N SER A 257 -5.37 7.61 -10.05
CA SER A 257 -4.97 6.48 -9.19
C SER A 257 -4.17 6.95 -7.98
N HIS A 258 -4.05 6.10 -6.97
CA HIS A 258 -3.31 6.43 -5.75
C HIS A 258 -1.84 6.75 -6.04
N GLY A 259 -1.16 5.90 -6.79
CA GLY A 259 0.25 6.11 -7.13
C GLY A 259 0.48 7.34 -8.01
N GLU A 260 -0.44 7.65 -8.95
CA GLU A 260 -0.38 8.90 -9.71
C GLU A 260 -0.53 10.12 -8.80
N ALA A 261 -1.51 10.13 -7.91
CA ALA A 261 -1.74 11.25 -6.98
C ALA A 261 -0.54 11.46 -6.04
N VAL A 262 0.02 10.37 -5.50
CA VAL A 262 1.22 10.40 -4.66
C VAL A 262 2.43 10.87 -5.47
N GLY A 263 2.57 10.43 -6.73
CA GLY A 263 3.62 10.86 -7.65
C GLY A 263 3.61 12.38 -7.87
N ILE A 264 2.46 12.93 -8.23
CA ILE A 264 2.28 14.39 -8.35
C ILE A 264 2.62 15.09 -7.02
N GLY A 265 2.12 14.54 -5.92
CA GLY A 265 2.40 15.08 -4.59
C GLY A 265 3.88 15.05 -4.21
N MET A 266 4.64 14.03 -4.65
CA MET A 266 6.10 13.99 -4.44
C MET A 266 6.82 15.12 -5.17
N VAL A 267 6.46 15.36 -6.44
CA VAL A 267 7.01 16.48 -7.21
C VAL A 267 6.69 17.82 -6.55
N MET A 268 5.42 18.02 -6.17
CA MET A 268 4.97 19.24 -5.51
C MET A 268 5.73 19.52 -4.22
N ILE A 269 5.84 18.54 -3.32
CA ILE A 269 6.49 18.74 -2.02
C ILE A 269 8.01 18.86 -2.14
N ALA A 270 8.65 18.18 -3.10
CA ALA A 270 10.07 18.38 -3.38
C ALA A 270 10.32 19.79 -3.91
N LYS A 271 9.49 20.28 -4.84
CA LYS A 271 9.59 21.66 -5.35
C LYS A 271 9.36 22.70 -4.27
N ALA A 272 8.38 22.48 -3.41
CA ALA A 272 8.13 23.33 -2.25
C ALA A 272 9.35 23.38 -1.30
N GLY A 273 10.03 22.24 -1.11
CA GLY A 273 11.28 22.17 -0.33
C GLY A 273 12.45 22.94 -0.99
N GLU A 274 12.58 22.86 -2.32
CA GLU A 274 13.55 23.64 -3.09
C GLU A 274 13.30 25.15 -2.95
N ASN A 275 12.04 25.58 -3.04
CA ASN A 275 11.65 27.00 -2.92
C ASN A 275 12.08 27.62 -1.59
N ILE A 276 12.02 26.86 -0.51
CA ILE A 276 12.41 27.33 0.84
C ILE A 276 13.82 26.88 1.26
N GLY A 277 14.61 26.30 0.33
CA GLY A 277 16.03 25.98 0.52
C GLY A 277 16.32 24.80 1.46
N ILE A 278 15.38 23.89 1.68
CA ILE A 278 15.56 22.69 2.53
C ILE A 278 15.69 21.40 1.75
N THR A 279 15.40 21.43 0.46
CA THR A 279 15.61 20.34 -0.49
C THR A 279 16.67 20.78 -1.51
N GLU A 280 17.58 19.88 -1.85
CA GLU A 280 18.61 20.10 -2.87
C GLU A 280 17.97 20.44 -4.23
N GLN A 281 18.48 21.51 -4.88
CA GLN A 281 17.96 21.97 -6.18
C GLN A 281 18.07 20.89 -7.25
N GLY A 282 17.03 20.74 -8.08
CA GLY A 282 16.93 19.74 -9.13
C GLY A 282 16.37 18.38 -8.68
N THR A 283 16.10 18.21 -7.39
CA THR A 283 15.49 16.97 -6.85
C THR A 283 14.08 16.77 -7.39
N ALA A 284 13.26 17.82 -7.46
CA ALA A 284 11.91 17.74 -8.02
C ALA A 284 11.92 17.33 -9.49
N ASP A 285 12.83 17.87 -10.29
CA ASP A 285 12.96 17.53 -11.71
C ASP A 285 13.40 16.08 -11.91
N ARG A 286 14.29 15.55 -11.07
CA ARG A 286 14.67 14.12 -11.10
C ARG A 286 13.49 13.21 -10.79
N ILE A 287 12.70 13.53 -9.77
CA ILE A 287 11.49 12.78 -9.42
C ILE A 287 10.50 12.83 -10.58
N LYS A 288 10.26 14.03 -11.14
CA LYS A 288 9.37 14.23 -12.29
C LYS A 288 9.81 13.36 -13.48
N THR A 289 11.08 13.43 -13.88
CA THR A 289 11.62 12.65 -15.00
C THR A 289 11.45 11.14 -14.77
N LEU A 290 11.66 10.68 -13.54
CA LEU A 290 11.51 9.26 -13.21
C LEU A 290 10.04 8.80 -13.27
N LEU A 291 9.09 9.61 -12.81
CA LEU A 291 7.66 9.33 -12.92
C LEU A 291 7.22 9.29 -14.38
N GLU A 292 7.68 10.25 -15.22
CA GLU A 292 7.39 10.29 -16.65
C GLU A 292 7.93 9.04 -17.38
N LYS A 293 9.10 8.50 -16.98
CA LYS A 293 9.64 7.24 -17.49
C LYS A 293 8.65 6.08 -17.34
N TYR A 294 7.81 6.10 -16.31
CA TYR A 294 6.76 5.11 -16.07
C TYR A 294 5.38 5.57 -16.54
N SER A 295 5.32 6.59 -17.41
CA SER A 295 4.07 7.12 -17.98
C SER A 295 3.07 7.63 -16.94
N MET A 296 3.56 8.05 -15.77
CA MET A 296 2.76 8.63 -14.70
C MET A 296 2.59 10.14 -14.91
N LYS A 297 1.43 10.66 -14.50
CA LYS A 297 1.22 12.10 -14.44
C LYS A 297 2.13 12.74 -13.37
N THR A 298 2.61 13.93 -13.67
CA THR A 298 3.52 14.70 -12.79
C THR A 298 2.96 16.06 -12.40
N GLU A 299 1.79 16.41 -12.94
CA GLU A 299 1.09 17.66 -12.68
C GLU A 299 -0.42 17.38 -12.59
N ASP A 300 -1.13 18.15 -11.79
CA ASP A 300 -2.59 18.14 -11.68
C ASP A 300 -3.18 19.33 -12.42
N ILE A 301 -4.45 19.22 -12.82
CA ILE A 301 -5.16 20.32 -13.51
C ILE A 301 -5.69 21.38 -12.53
N HIS A 302 -5.83 21.03 -11.24
CA HIS A 302 -6.32 21.96 -10.25
C HIS A 302 -5.21 22.95 -9.86
N PRO A 303 -5.55 24.24 -9.70
CA PRO A 303 -4.62 25.22 -9.18
C PRO A 303 -4.03 24.80 -7.82
N VAL A 304 -2.76 25.15 -7.58
CA VAL A 304 -2.07 24.84 -6.31
C VAL A 304 -2.87 25.35 -5.09
N ALA A 305 -3.48 26.52 -5.20
CA ALA A 305 -4.32 27.09 -4.13
C ALA A 305 -5.52 26.20 -3.77
N GLU A 306 -6.14 25.51 -4.75
CA GLU A 306 -7.25 24.57 -4.50
C GLU A 306 -6.72 23.30 -3.81
N ILE A 307 -5.56 22.79 -4.23
CA ILE A 307 -4.92 21.62 -3.59
C ILE A 307 -4.57 21.97 -2.14
N ILE A 308 -3.99 23.15 -1.86
CA ILE A 308 -3.72 23.64 -0.50
C ILE A 308 -5.01 23.72 0.32
N SER A 309 -6.09 24.24 -0.26
CA SER A 309 -7.40 24.30 0.43
C SER A 309 -7.93 22.90 0.78
N ALA A 310 -7.78 21.92 -0.13
CA ALA A 310 -8.19 20.54 0.10
C ALA A 310 -7.34 19.85 1.18
N MET A 311 -6.02 20.11 1.24
CA MET A 311 -5.14 19.65 2.33
C MET A 311 -5.59 20.17 3.70
N ASN A 312 -6.05 21.41 3.78
CA ASN A 312 -6.51 22.04 5.02
C ASN A 312 -7.77 21.39 5.61
N ALA A 313 -8.55 20.70 4.79
CA ALA A 313 -9.75 19.99 5.23
C ALA A 313 -9.44 18.58 5.78
N ASP A 314 -8.19 18.10 5.71
CA ASP A 314 -7.79 16.78 6.21
C ASP A 314 -7.53 16.80 7.73
N LYS A 315 -7.80 15.64 8.40
CA LYS A 315 -7.72 15.45 9.86
C LYS A 315 -6.32 15.54 10.48
N LYS A 316 -5.27 15.65 9.68
CA LYS A 316 -3.87 15.86 10.14
C LYS A 316 -3.62 17.27 10.69
N ARG A 317 -4.68 18.09 10.78
CA ARG A 317 -4.67 19.44 11.31
C ARG A 317 -4.41 19.43 12.81
N THR A 318 -3.30 20.01 13.21
CA THR A 318 -3.12 20.49 14.59
C THR A 318 -3.32 22.00 14.60
N ASP A 319 -3.65 22.60 15.76
CA ASP A 319 -3.72 24.07 15.91
C ASP A 319 -2.40 24.79 15.56
N LYS A 320 -1.35 24.04 15.21
CA LYS A 320 0.02 24.51 14.94
C LYS A 320 0.45 24.36 13.46
N GLY A 321 -0.42 23.89 12.53
CA GLY A 321 -0.08 23.71 11.12
C GLY A 321 -0.15 22.26 10.64
N ILE A 322 0.45 21.99 9.45
CA ILE A 322 0.51 20.67 8.82
C ILE A 322 1.90 20.08 8.96
N LYS A 323 1.98 18.78 9.31
CA LYS A 323 3.23 18.01 9.26
C LYS A 323 3.40 17.40 7.88
N PHE A 324 4.48 17.79 7.20
CA PHE A 324 4.88 17.21 5.92
C PHE A 324 6.05 16.25 6.09
N ALA A 325 5.99 15.10 5.43
CA ALA A 325 7.17 14.34 5.12
C ALA A 325 7.89 15.03 3.96
N MET A 326 9.17 15.33 4.13
CA MET A 326 10.00 16.05 3.17
C MET A 326 11.32 15.32 2.99
N ILE A 327 12.07 15.68 1.94
CA ILE A 327 13.42 15.14 1.69
C ILE A 327 14.42 16.30 1.63
N SER A 328 15.61 16.10 2.19
CA SER A 328 16.73 17.03 2.00
C SER A 328 17.39 16.81 0.62
N LYS A 329 17.48 15.57 0.21
CA LYS A 329 17.91 15.07 -1.11
C LYS A 329 17.35 13.66 -1.31
N ILE A 330 17.52 13.06 -2.46
CA ILE A 330 17.14 11.67 -2.72
C ILE A 330 17.80 10.74 -1.69
N GLY A 331 16.97 9.92 -1.03
CA GLY A 331 17.39 8.94 -0.01
C GLY A 331 17.42 9.48 1.42
N GLU A 332 17.20 10.77 1.66
CA GLU A 332 17.22 11.38 2.98
C GLU A 332 15.94 12.17 3.28
N SER A 333 15.16 11.70 4.23
CA SER A 333 13.84 12.25 4.57
C SER A 333 13.74 12.70 6.04
N PHE A 334 12.83 13.62 6.30
CA PHE A 334 12.53 14.17 7.63
C PHE A 334 11.08 14.66 7.70
N ILE A 335 10.59 14.89 8.93
CA ILE A 335 9.28 15.50 9.16
C ILE A 335 9.45 16.98 9.49
N LYS A 336 8.69 17.85 8.80
CA LYS A 336 8.63 19.28 9.05
C LYS A 336 7.21 19.72 9.34
N SER A 337 7.02 20.41 10.47
CA SER A 337 5.78 21.13 10.75
C SER A 337 5.83 22.51 10.08
N VAL A 338 4.83 22.83 9.27
CA VAL A 338 4.71 24.11 8.57
C VAL A 338 3.44 24.81 9.05
N PRO A 339 3.54 26.05 9.58
CA PRO A 339 2.39 26.86 9.94
C PRO A 339 1.46 27.07 8.75
N MET A 340 0.15 27.20 9.00
CA MET A 340 -0.84 27.35 7.91
C MET A 340 -0.58 28.56 7.03
N GLU A 341 -0.12 29.67 7.62
CA GLU A 341 0.24 30.91 6.96
C GLU A 341 1.45 30.81 6.01
N ASP A 342 2.36 29.85 6.28
CA ASP A 342 3.57 29.66 5.48
C ASP A 342 3.37 28.68 4.31
N ILE A 343 2.29 27.89 4.30
CA ILE A 343 2.05 26.87 3.28
C ILE A 343 1.94 27.48 1.87
N PRO A 344 1.14 28.54 1.61
CA PRO A 344 1.05 29.14 0.28
C PRO A 344 2.42 29.58 -0.23
N LYS A 345 3.20 30.27 0.61
CA LYS A 345 4.55 30.74 0.26
C LYS A 345 5.49 29.57 -0.06
N MET A 346 5.41 28.47 0.69
CA MET A 346 6.22 27.28 0.45
C MET A 346 5.95 26.69 -0.94
N PHE A 347 4.69 26.67 -1.38
CA PHE A 347 4.29 26.19 -2.71
C PHE A 347 4.43 27.24 -3.83
N GLY A 348 4.98 28.44 -3.55
CA GLY A 348 5.23 29.47 -4.54
C GLY A 348 4.02 30.36 -4.86
N GLU A 349 2.94 30.24 -4.12
CA GLU A 349 1.83 31.18 -4.13
C GLU A 349 2.28 32.44 -3.38
N ILE A 350 2.64 33.49 -4.13
CA ILE A 350 3.03 34.79 -3.57
C ILE A 350 1.77 35.66 -3.53
N GLU A 351 1.45 36.19 -2.35
CA GLU A 351 0.51 37.31 -2.27
C GLU A 351 1.09 38.57 -2.92
#